data_33dc3e0c49698dac7a239471a9054d1c
#
_entry.id   33dc3e0c49698dac7a239471a9054d1c
#
_cell.length_a   1.000
_cell.length_b   1.000
_cell.length_c   1.000
_cell.angle_alpha   90.00
_cell.angle_beta   90.00
_cell.angle_gamma   90.00
#
_symmetry.space_group_name_H-M   'P 1'
#
loop_
_entity.id
_entity.type
_entity.pdbx_description
1 polymer ?
#
loop_
_entity_poly.entity_id
_entity_poly.type
_entity_poly.pdbx_seq_one_letter_code
_entity_poly.pdbx_strand_id
1 'polypeptide(L)'
;MRSGRNPLVIFGVGELAELAHFYFTEDAGRRVAAFTVDAAYLRGDTFHETPVVAFETITESFPPSQYEMFVAIGYRDLNSKRSERCAMAAQRGYRLASFASSRADLWPGFVLGPNCLVTEGNVLQPHSRLGEGVVLGSGNLISHHAVVEEYCYLAARVVLGGAARVGHHSFVGLNVTIRENVKIGAACLIGAAALVLKDVPDGQALLTQGTQASPMPAARVRGLL
;
A
#
# COMPACT_ATOMS: atom_id res chain seq x y z
N MET A 1 -2.62 -9.71 26.18
CA MET A 1 -3.23 -8.37 26.07
C MET A 1 -2.15 -7.40 25.60
N ARG A 2 -2.14 -6.96 24.34
CA ARG A 2 -1.23 -5.91 23.84
C ARG A 2 -1.86 -4.55 24.16
N SER A 3 -1.77 -4.14 25.44
CA SER A 3 -2.18 -2.83 25.92
C SER A 3 -1.14 -1.79 25.46
N GLY A 4 -1.56 -0.72 24.80
CA GLY A 4 -0.74 0.47 24.64
C GLY A 4 -0.77 1.22 23.30
N ARG A 5 -1.53 0.78 22.29
CA ARG A 5 -1.69 1.59 21.07
C ARG A 5 -3.04 2.30 21.09
N ASN A 6 -3.04 3.59 20.77
CA ASN A 6 -4.27 4.37 20.65
C ASN A 6 -5.24 3.75 19.66
N PRO A 7 -6.57 3.90 19.85
CA PRO A 7 -7.55 3.53 18.84
C PRO A 7 -7.27 4.23 17.51
N LEU A 8 -7.76 3.64 16.41
CA LEU A 8 -7.46 4.07 15.06
C LEU A 8 -8.65 4.79 14.44
N VAL A 9 -8.38 5.85 13.70
CA VAL A 9 -9.26 6.43 12.71
C VAL A 9 -8.72 6.07 11.32
N ILE A 10 -9.58 5.61 10.41
CA ILE A 10 -9.19 5.30 9.03
C ILE A 10 -9.74 6.40 8.11
N PHE A 11 -8.86 7.05 7.35
CA PHE A 11 -9.26 7.97 6.29
C PHE A 11 -9.60 7.19 5.02
N GLY A 12 -10.85 7.26 4.59
CA GLY A 12 -11.40 6.58 3.41
C GLY A 12 -12.55 5.64 3.76
N VAL A 13 -13.42 5.37 2.78
CA VAL A 13 -14.58 4.44 2.86
C VAL A 13 -14.67 3.57 1.61
N GLY A 14 -13.56 3.36 0.90
CA GLY A 14 -13.48 2.46 -0.25
C GLY A 14 -12.85 1.12 0.10
N GLU A 15 -12.65 0.27 -0.90
CA GLU A 15 -12.10 -1.09 -0.77
C GLU A 15 -10.80 -1.16 0.05
N LEU A 16 -9.88 -0.20 -0.13
CA LEU A 16 -8.64 -0.19 0.66
C LEU A 16 -8.90 0.14 2.13
N ALA A 17 -9.92 0.96 2.43
CA ALA A 17 -10.30 1.26 3.81
C ALA A 17 -10.98 0.06 4.48
N GLU A 18 -11.82 -0.67 3.75
CA GLU A 18 -12.41 -1.94 4.20
C GLU A 18 -11.32 -2.97 4.49
N LEU A 19 -10.37 -3.13 3.57
CA LEU A 19 -9.24 -4.04 3.74
C LEU A 19 -8.35 -3.63 4.93
N ALA A 20 -8.05 -2.35 5.09
CA ALA A 20 -7.31 -1.85 6.22
C ALA A 20 -8.06 -2.08 7.54
N HIS A 21 -9.37 -1.86 7.57
CA HIS A 21 -10.21 -2.16 8.73
C HIS A 21 -10.05 -3.62 9.13
N PHE A 22 -10.23 -4.55 8.19
CA PHE A 22 -10.06 -5.99 8.44
C PHE A 22 -8.68 -6.30 9.03
N TYR A 23 -7.61 -5.82 8.42
CA TYR A 23 -6.26 -6.11 8.91
C TYR A 23 -5.98 -5.52 10.29
N PHE A 24 -6.40 -4.29 10.53
CA PHE A 24 -6.18 -3.67 11.83
C PHE A 24 -7.00 -4.33 12.93
N THR A 25 -8.23 -4.79 12.65
CA THR A 25 -9.08 -5.47 13.63
C THR A 25 -8.69 -6.92 13.82
N GLU A 26 -8.67 -7.71 12.76
CA GLU A 26 -8.55 -9.17 12.84
C GLU A 26 -7.10 -9.64 13.04
N ASP A 27 -6.13 -8.99 12.40
CA ASP A 27 -4.72 -9.41 12.50
C ASP A 27 -3.97 -8.62 13.59
N ALA A 28 -4.13 -7.29 13.66
CA ALA A 28 -3.45 -6.48 14.67
C ALA A 28 -4.19 -6.36 16.00
N GLY A 29 -5.45 -6.76 16.09
CA GLY A 29 -6.29 -6.63 17.29
C GLY A 29 -6.48 -5.18 17.72
N ARG A 30 -6.49 -4.24 16.78
CA ARG A 30 -6.67 -2.81 17.04
C ARG A 30 -8.12 -2.39 16.89
N ARG A 31 -8.61 -1.59 17.82
CA ARG A 31 -9.92 -0.96 17.69
C ARG A 31 -9.87 0.14 16.63
N VAL A 32 -10.71 0.04 15.60
CA VAL A 32 -11.05 1.14 14.70
C VAL A 32 -12.23 1.89 15.31
N ALA A 33 -12.04 3.17 15.62
CA ALA A 33 -13.03 3.99 16.33
C ALA A 33 -13.93 4.77 15.37
N ALA A 34 -13.40 5.16 14.21
CA ALA A 34 -14.15 5.88 13.19
C ALA A 34 -13.48 5.73 11.82
N PHE A 35 -14.28 5.99 10.79
CA PHE A 35 -13.80 6.36 9.46
C PHE A 35 -13.96 7.87 9.26
N THR A 36 -13.16 8.43 8.35
CA THR A 36 -13.28 9.84 7.97
C THR A 36 -13.06 10.01 6.47
N VAL A 37 -13.77 10.96 5.91
CA VAL A 37 -13.63 11.42 4.51
C VAL A 37 -13.80 12.93 4.46
N ASP A 38 -13.33 13.57 3.41
CA ASP A 38 -13.67 14.99 3.21
C ASP A 38 -15.21 15.15 3.18
N ALA A 39 -15.74 16.23 3.74
CA ALA A 39 -17.17 16.47 3.88
C ALA A 39 -17.95 16.33 2.55
N ALA A 40 -17.33 16.71 1.43
CA ALA A 40 -17.89 16.56 0.08
C ALA A 40 -18.15 15.09 -0.32
N TYR A 41 -17.48 14.13 0.31
CA TYR A 41 -17.61 12.68 0.05
C TYR A 41 -18.37 11.94 1.14
N LEU A 42 -18.87 12.62 2.16
CA LEU A 42 -19.69 12.01 3.20
C LEU A 42 -21.03 11.57 2.60
N ARG A 43 -21.33 10.27 2.64
CA ARG A 43 -22.55 9.68 2.05
C ARG A 43 -23.41 8.92 3.04
N GLY A 44 -23.06 8.87 4.29
CA GLY A 44 -23.77 8.20 5.37
C GLY A 44 -23.02 8.32 6.67
N ASP A 45 -23.67 7.89 7.74
CA ASP A 45 -23.15 8.08 9.10
C ASP A 45 -22.30 6.90 9.59
N THR A 46 -22.32 5.77 8.87
CA THR A 46 -21.58 4.55 9.25
C THR A 46 -20.99 3.84 8.03
N PHE A 47 -19.87 3.15 8.26
CA PHE A 47 -19.23 2.19 7.36
C PHE A 47 -18.76 1.01 8.20
N HIS A 48 -19.16 -0.24 7.85
CA HIS A 48 -18.95 -1.43 8.70
C HIS A 48 -19.34 -1.20 10.17
N GLU A 49 -20.55 -0.69 10.40
CA GLU A 49 -21.10 -0.40 11.74
C GLU A 49 -20.27 0.62 12.56
N THR A 50 -19.25 1.21 11.95
CA THR A 50 -18.35 2.19 12.57
C THR A 50 -18.68 3.59 12.07
N PRO A 51 -18.72 4.62 12.95
CA PRO A 51 -19.06 5.99 12.56
C PRO A 51 -18.18 6.53 11.43
N VAL A 52 -18.78 7.28 10.50
CA VAL A 52 -18.09 8.06 9.47
C VAL A 52 -18.30 9.54 9.76
N VAL A 53 -17.22 10.30 9.86
CA VAL A 53 -17.26 11.73 10.16
C VAL A 53 -16.47 12.54 9.14
N ALA A 54 -16.80 13.81 9.00
CA ALA A 54 -16.07 14.70 8.10
C ALA A 54 -14.64 14.94 8.60
N PHE A 55 -13.66 14.89 7.69
CA PHE A 55 -12.26 15.09 8.04
C PHE A 55 -11.98 16.49 8.56
N GLU A 56 -12.75 17.47 8.10
CA GLU A 56 -12.63 18.87 8.50
C GLU A 56 -12.84 19.08 10.01
N THR A 57 -13.73 18.31 10.63
CA THR A 57 -14.11 18.42 12.05
C THR A 57 -13.66 17.22 12.88
N ILE A 58 -12.89 16.30 12.33
CA ILE A 58 -12.50 15.02 12.95
C ILE A 58 -11.86 15.21 14.33
N THR A 59 -11.09 16.27 14.55
CA THR A 59 -10.38 16.53 15.79
C THR A 59 -11.29 16.84 16.97
N GLU A 60 -12.53 17.26 16.73
CA GLU A 60 -13.52 17.56 17.77
C GLU A 60 -13.96 16.28 18.48
N SER A 61 -14.19 15.20 17.73
CA SER A 61 -14.68 13.93 18.28
C SER A 61 -13.57 12.88 18.47
N PHE A 62 -12.50 12.96 17.67
CA PHE A 62 -11.39 12.02 17.69
C PHE A 62 -10.04 12.75 17.75
N PRO A 63 -9.71 13.40 18.88
CA PRO A 63 -8.52 14.24 19.00
C PRO A 63 -7.22 13.44 18.83
N PRO A 64 -6.19 14.00 18.16
CA PRO A 64 -4.93 13.31 17.84
C PRO A 64 -4.12 12.90 19.08
N SER A 65 -4.40 13.48 20.24
CA SER A 65 -3.80 13.06 21.51
C SER A 65 -4.27 11.67 21.98
N GLN A 66 -5.42 11.19 21.49
CA GLN A 66 -6.03 9.92 21.89
C GLN A 66 -6.15 8.92 20.73
N TYR A 67 -6.05 9.36 19.50
CA TYR A 67 -6.23 8.54 18.31
C TYR A 67 -5.05 8.63 17.35
N GLU A 68 -4.78 7.55 16.66
CA GLU A 68 -3.89 7.51 15.50
C GLU A 68 -4.73 7.50 14.23
N MET A 69 -4.12 7.84 13.09
CA MET A 69 -4.80 7.78 11.81
C MET A 69 -4.06 6.87 10.82
N PHE A 70 -4.83 6.13 10.00
CA PHE A 70 -4.32 5.45 8.81
C PHE A 70 -5.03 6.00 7.58
N VAL A 71 -4.29 6.43 6.58
CA VAL A 71 -4.84 6.98 5.34
C VAL A 71 -4.93 5.87 4.31
N ALA A 72 -6.16 5.38 4.09
CA ALA A 72 -6.49 4.27 3.20
C ALA A 72 -6.91 4.77 1.81
N ILE A 73 -6.02 5.49 1.14
CA ILE A 73 -6.20 5.94 -0.25
C ILE A 73 -5.30 5.08 -1.15
N GLY A 74 -5.88 4.54 -2.23
CA GLY A 74 -5.18 3.71 -3.21
C GLY A 74 -4.18 4.51 -4.07
N TYR A 75 -3.88 3.95 -5.24
CA TYR A 75 -2.81 4.42 -6.12
C TYR A 75 -3.23 5.45 -7.17
N ARG A 76 -4.46 5.93 -7.15
CA ARG A 76 -4.93 6.94 -8.12
C ARG A 76 -4.02 8.18 -8.09
N ASP A 77 -3.84 8.79 -9.27
CA ASP A 77 -2.97 9.95 -9.48
C ASP A 77 -1.53 9.69 -8.97
N LEU A 78 -1.00 8.49 -9.26
CA LEU A 78 0.32 8.05 -8.82
C LEU A 78 0.56 8.32 -7.33
N ASN A 79 -0.38 7.89 -6.49
CA ASN A 79 -0.31 7.98 -5.04
C ASN A 79 -0.31 9.41 -4.44
N SER A 80 -0.37 10.48 -5.25
CA SER A 80 -0.27 11.87 -4.78
C SER A 80 -1.38 12.23 -3.79
N LYS A 81 -2.61 11.75 -4.01
CA LYS A 81 -3.73 11.97 -3.07
C LYS A 81 -3.49 11.33 -1.71
N ARG A 82 -2.83 10.16 -1.66
CA ARG A 82 -2.47 9.54 -0.39
C ARG A 82 -1.44 10.37 0.36
N SER A 83 -0.38 10.81 -0.31
CA SER A 83 0.64 11.66 0.32
C SER A 83 0.07 12.98 0.83
N GLU A 84 -0.79 13.64 0.05
CA GLU A 84 -1.46 14.87 0.45
C GLU A 84 -2.29 14.67 1.73
N ARG A 85 -3.10 13.61 1.79
CA ARG A 85 -3.94 13.34 2.98
C ARG A 85 -3.12 12.92 4.19
N CYS A 86 -2.02 12.19 3.99
CA CYS A 86 -1.07 11.90 5.06
C CYS A 86 -0.47 13.19 5.64
N ALA A 87 -0.03 14.10 4.80
CA ALA A 87 0.49 15.39 5.23
C ALA A 87 -0.56 16.21 6.00
N MET A 88 -1.81 16.26 5.51
CA MET A 88 -2.91 16.96 6.20
C MET A 88 -3.24 16.33 7.56
N ALA A 89 -3.23 15.00 7.67
CA ALA A 89 -3.45 14.30 8.93
C ALA A 89 -2.32 14.58 9.93
N ALA A 90 -1.07 14.56 9.48
CA ALA A 90 0.09 14.92 10.30
C ALA A 90 0.04 16.39 10.77
N GLN A 91 -0.36 17.33 9.90
CA GLN A 91 -0.55 18.74 10.26
C GLN A 91 -1.65 18.94 11.33
N ARG A 92 -2.66 18.07 11.36
CA ARG A 92 -3.67 18.05 12.45
C ARG A 92 -3.17 17.38 13.73
N GLY A 93 -1.92 16.92 13.75
CA GLY A 93 -1.28 16.30 14.90
C GLY A 93 -1.47 14.79 15.03
N TYR A 94 -2.09 14.12 14.07
CA TYR A 94 -2.22 12.66 14.10
C TYR A 94 -0.89 11.96 13.86
N ARG A 95 -0.58 10.99 14.70
CA ARG A 95 0.44 9.99 14.39
C ARG A 95 -0.13 9.02 13.35
N LEU A 96 0.58 8.85 12.23
CA LEU A 96 0.17 7.93 11.19
C LEU A 96 0.53 6.50 11.56
N ALA A 97 -0.49 5.65 11.67
CA ALA A 97 -0.34 4.24 11.97
C ALA A 97 0.15 3.47 10.74
N SER A 98 0.90 2.40 10.97
CA SER A 98 1.32 1.45 9.96
C SER A 98 0.91 0.04 10.35
N PHE A 99 0.75 -0.81 9.36
CA PHE A 99 0.39 -2.21 9.52
C PHE A 99 1.39 -3.11 8.79
N ALA A 100 1.80 -4.18 9.43
CA ALA A 100 2.38 -5.34 8.78
C ALA A 100 1.64 -6.59 9.25
N SER A 101 1.23 -7.42 8.31
CA SER A 101 0.52 -8.66 8.62
C SER A 101 1.39 -9.58 9.47
N SER A 102 0.77 -10.25 10.43
CA SER A 102 1.41 -11.33 11.21
C SER A 102 1.88 -12.50 10.33
N ARG A 103 1.40 -12.57 9.08
CA ARG A 103 1.77 -13.55 8.07
C ARG A 103 2.76 -13.01 7.02
N ALA A 104 3.36 -11.85 7.26
CA ALA A 104 4.49 -11.34 6.49
C ALA A 104 5.80 -11.72 7.16
N ASP A 105 6.81 -12.05 6.37
CA ASP A 105 8.15 -12.37 6.84
C ASP A 105 9.03 -11.12 6.78
N LEU A 106 9.16 -10.46 7.93
CA LEU A 106 9.99 -9.29 8.11
C LEU A 106 11.20 -9.66 8.95
N TRP A 107 12.38 -9.30 8.47
CA TRP A 107 13.60 -9.51 9.23
C TRP A 107 13.54 -8.82 10.60
N PRO A 108 14.07 -9.45 11.69
CA PRO A 108 14.05 -8.87 13.02
C PRO A 108 14.65 -7.46 13.04
N GLY A 109 13.91 -6.50 13.64
CA GLY A 109 14.33 -5.10 13.69
C GLY A 109 13.91 -4.27 12.47
N PHE A 110 13.14 -4.83 11.53
CA PHE A 110 12.58 -4.04 10.43
C PHE A 110 11.63 -2.95 10.95
N VAL A 111 11.88 -1.71 10.54
CA VAL A 111 11.07 -0.55 10.96
C VAL A 111 10.26 -0.05 9.77
N LEU A 112 8.95 -0.03 9.92
CA LEU A 112 8.05 0.60 8.95
C LEU A 112 8.03 2.11 9.14
N GLY A 113 8.09 2.86 8.03
CA GLY A 113 7.75 4.27 8.01
C GLY A 113 6.27 4.52 8.33
N PRO A 114 5.85 5.78 8.55
CA PRO A 114 4.45 6.13 8.78
C PRO A 114 3.55 5.70 7.61
N ASN A 115 2.30 5.38 7.89
CA ASN A 115 1.26 5.02 6.92
C ASN A 115 1.61 3.89 5.95
N CYS A 116 2.47 2.96 6.34
CA CYS A 116 2.76 1.76 5.55
C CYS A 116 1.69 0.69 5.74
N LEU A 117 1.38 -0.03 4.66
CA LEU A 117 0.52 -1.20 4.66
C LEU A 117 1.27 -2.37 4.02
N VAL A 118 1.64 -3.36 4.80
CA VAL A 118 2.29 -4.60 4.32
C VAL A 118 1.35 -5.76 4.59
N THR A 119 0.74 -6.30 3.53
CA THR A 119 -0.22 -7.38 3.65
C THR A 119 0.46 -8.75 3.79
N GLU A 120 -0.28 -9.84 3.79
CA GLU A 120 0.24 -11.19 4.02
C GLU A 120 1.19 -11.70 2.92
N GLY A 121 2.06 -12.64 3.29
CA GLY A 121 2.96 -13.32 2.37
C GLY A 121 4.11 -12.48 1.82
N ASN A 122 4.23 -11.22 2.23
CA ASN A 122 5.38 -10.39 1.87
C ASN A 122 6.64 -10.89 2.56
N VAL A 123 7.75 -10.97 1.82
CA VAL A 123 9.08 -11.29 2.34
C VAL A 123 9.98 -10.07 2.18
N LEU A 124 10.43 -9.50 3.29
CA LEU A 124 11.35 -8.36 3.32
C LEU A 124 12.71 -8.84 3.84
N GLN A 125 13.69 -8.94 2.93
CA GLN A 125 15.03 -9.46 3.25
C GLN A 125 15.89 -8.42 4.00
N PRO A 126 17.01 -8.86 4.64
CA PRO A 126 17.90 -7.99 5.39
C PRO A 126 18.36 -6.77 4.60
N HIS A 127 18.42 -5.62 5.29
CA HIS A 127 18.83 -4.32 4.74
C HIS A 127 17.88 -3.73 3.69
N SER A 128 16.76 -4.37 3.39
CA SER A 128 15.70 -3.73 2.58
C SER A 128 15.07 -2.57 3.35
N ARG A 129 14.50 -1.59 2.62
CA ARG A 129 13.90 -0.39 3.21
C ARG A 129 12.59 -0.04 2.52
N LEU A 130 11.62 0.39 3.32
CA LEU A 130 10.37 0.97 2.84
C LEU A 130 10.27 2.41 3.36
N GLY A 131 9.97 3.33 2.45
CA GLY A 131 9.64 4.72 2.77
C GLY A 131 8.25 4.87 3.40
N GLU A 132 7.90 6.10 3.75
CA GLU A 132 6.58 6.47 4.25
C GLU A 132 5.49 6.17 3.23
N GLY A 133 4.30 5.79 3.69
CA GLY A 133 3.13 5.60 2.85
C GLY A 133 3.22 4.47 1.82
N VAL A 134 4.20 3.58 1.93
CA VAL A 134 4.32 2.43 1.03
C VAL A 134 3.22 1.42 1.28
N VAL A 135 2.59 0.99 0.19
CA VAL A 135 1.62 -0.11 0.19
C VAL A 135 2.21 -1.30 -0.54
N LEU A 136 2.30 -2.43 0.13
CA LEU A 136 2.66 -3.73 -0.45
C LEU A 136 1.43 -4.64 -0.44
N GLY A 137 0.91 -4.95 -1.62
CA GLY A 137 -0.06 -6.02 -1.82
C GLY A 137 0.52 -7.38 -1.42
N SER A 138 -0.25 -8.45 -1.51
CA SER A 138 0.14 -9.75 -0.99
C SER A 138 1.29 -10.41 -1.78
N GLY A 139 2.20 -11.08 -1.06
CA GLY A 139 3.17 -12.01 -1.66
C GLY A 139 4.34 -11.37 -2.42
N ASN A 140 4.73 -10.14 -2.13
CA ASN A 140 5.92 -9.55 -2.75
C ASN A 140 7.20 -10.09 -2.12
N LEU A 141 8.26 -10.16 -2.92
CA LEU A 141 9.62 -10.38 -2.47
C LEU A 141 10.43 -9.09 -2.64
N ILE A 142 10.78 -8.47 -1.52
CA ILE A 142 11.69 -7.32 -1.47
C ILE A 142 13.05 -7.84 -1.04
N SER A 143 13.94 -8.03 -2.00
CA SER A 143 15.25 -8.66 -1.76
C SER A 143 16.19 -7.75 -0.95
N HIS A 144 17.31 -8.33 -0.49
CA HIS A 144 18.29 -7.64 0.34
C HIS A 144 18.76 -6.32 -0.28
N HIS A 145 18.94 -5.29 0.55
CA HIS A 145 19.39 -3.94 0.16
C HIS A 145 18.45 -3.21 -0.84
N ALA A 146 17.32 -3.81 -1.23
CA ALA A 146 16.36 -3.15 -2.08
C ALA A 146 15.66 -2.00 -1.33
N VAL A 147 15.32 -0.95 -2.07
CA VAL A 147 14.70 0.25 -1.52
C VAL A 147 13.40 0.55 -2.28
N VAL A 148 12.31 0.69 -1.54
CA VAL A 148 11.05 1.23 -2.04
C VAL A 148 10.86 2.59 -1.37
N GLU A 149 10.92 3.65 -2.16
CA GLU A 149 10.81 5.03 -1.65
C GLU A 149 9.36 5.38 -1.27
N GLU A 150 9.17 6.60 -0.79
CA GLU A 150 7.93 7.07 -0.19
C GLU A 150 6.75 6.98 -1.16
N TYR A 151 5.59 6.67 -0.61
CA TYR A 151 4.30 6.65 -1.32
C TYR A 151 4.25 5.77 -2.57
N CYS A 152 5.11 4.76 -2.67
CA CYS A 152 4.98 3.74 -3.70
C CYS A 152 3.82 2.79 -3.40
N TYR A 153 3.24 2.22 -4.47
CA TYR A 153 2.27 1.13 -4.38
C TYR A 153 2.78 -0.05 -5.22
N LEU A 154 3.11 -1.14 -4.57
CA LEU A 154 3.44 -2.40 -5.22
C LEU A 154 2.25 -3.33 -5.10
N ALA A 155 1.67 -3.72 -6.23
CA ALA A 155 0.58 -4.68 -6.27
C ALA A 155 1.05 -6.07 -5.81
N ALA A 156 0.21 -7.09 -5.92
CA ALA A 156 0.59 -8.41 -5.44
C ALA A 156 1.67 -9.09 -6.32
N ARG A 157 2.53 -9.88 -5.66
CA ARG A 157 3.52 -10.78 -6.28
C ARG A 157 4.60 -10.06 -7.11
N VAL A 158 4.97 -8.86 -6.70
CA VAL A 158 6.15 -8.17 -7.27
C VAL A 158 7.43 -8.79 -6.72
N VAL A 159 8.40 -9.03 -7.60
CA VAL A 159 9.76 -9.44 -7.23
C VAL A 159 10.70 -8.28 -7.47
N LEU A 160 11.27 -7.74 -6.40
CA LEU A 160 12.29 -6.69 -6.43
C LEU A 160 13.64 -7.33 -6.12
N GLY A 161 14.52 -7.41 -7.11
CA GLY A 161 15.85 -8.01 -7.02
C GLY A 161 16.77 -7.28 -6.04
N GLY A 162 17.85 -7.92 -5.64
CA GLY A 162 18.81 -7.37 -4.66
C GLY A 162 19.32 -5.99 -5.06
N ALA A 163 19.35 -5.05 -4.11
CA ALA A 163 19.77 -3.66 -4.30
C ALA A 163 19.01 -2.88 -5.39
N ALA A 164 17.89 -3.39 -5.90
CA ALA A 164 17.02 -2.63 -6.80
C ALA A 164 16.32 -1.50 -6.04
N ARG A 165 15.93 -0.45 -6.77
CA ARG A 165 15.30 0.74 -6.20
C ARG A 165 14.04 1.11 -6.95
N VAL A 166 12.99 1.48 -6.22
CA VAL A 166 11.75 2.06 -6.77
C VAL A 166 11.63 3.47 -6.22
N GLY A 167 11.69 4.47 -7.11
CA GLY A 167 11.58 5.89 -6.79
C GLY A 167 10.16 6.24 -6.33
N HIS A 168 10.06 7.30 -5.52
CA HIS A 168 8.84 7.71 -4.84
C HIS A 168 7.63 7.89 -5.77
N HIS A 169 6.43 7.73 -5.22
CA HIS A 169 5.16 7.88 -5.94
C HIS A 169 4.96 6.91 -7.12
N SER A 170 5.79 5.89 -7.26
CA SER A 170 5.65 4.93 -8.36
C SER A 170 4.58 3.87 -8.06
N PHE A 171 3.95 3.39 -9.13
CA PHE A 171 3.04 2.24 -9.11
C PHE A 171 3.69 1.07 -9.83
N VAL A 172 3.72 -0.10 -9.18
CA VAL A 172 4.22 -1.36 -9.76
C VAL A 172 3.09 -2.38 -9.78
N GLY A 173 2.73 -2.81 -10.96
CA GLY A 173 1.61 -3.72 -11.22
C GLY A 173 1.85 -5.16 -10.76
N LEU A 174 0.81 -5.98 -10.86
CA LEU A 174 0.82 -7.39 -10.47
C LEU A 174 1.91 -8.20 -11.18
N ASN A 175 2.59 -9.11 -10.47
CA ASN A 175 3.57 -10.04 -11.03
C ASN A 175 4.73 -9.36 -11.80
N VAL A 176 5.07 -8.14 -11.47
CA VAL A 176 6.25 -7.47 -12.04
C VAL A 176 7.52 -8.06 -11.46
N THR A 177 8.53 -8.26 -12.31
CA THR A 177 9.88 -8.65 -11.88
C THR A 177 10.88 -7.56 -12.26
N ILE A 178 11.61 -7.04 -11.27
CA ILE A 178 12.64 -6.03 -11.44
C ILE A 178 13.98 -6.68 -11.09
N ARG A 179 14.93 -6.65 -12.06
CA ARG A 179 16.25 -7.25 -11.89
C ARG A 179 17.06 -6.55 -10.79
N GLU A 180 18.02 -7.27 -10.19
CA GLU A 180 18.96 -6.72 -9.21
C GLU A 180 19.68 -5.47 -9.74
N ASN A 181 19.97 -4.53 -8.85
CA ASN A 181 20.62 -3.24 -9.11
C ASN A 181 19.88 -2.29 -10.07
N VAL A 182 18.71 -2.65 -10.59
CA VAL A 182 17.90 -1.78 -11.46
C VAL A 182 17.26 -0.67 -10.64
N LYS A 183 17.24 0.54 -11.20
CA LYS A 183 16.61 1.73 -10.63
C LYS A 183 15.37 2.09 -11.44
N ILE A 184 14.22 2.07 -10.80
CA ILE A 184 12.99 2.68 -11.30
C ILE A 184 12.95 4.10 -10.75
N GLY A 185 12.78 5.08 -11.62
CA GLY A 185 12.67 6.50 -11.24
C GLY A 185 11.41 6.81 -10.44
N ALA A 186 11.25 8.07 -10.07
CA ALA A 186 10.09 8.57 -9.37
C ALA A 186 8.87 8.68 -10.31
N ALA A 187 7.66 8.59 -9.75
CA ALA A 187 6.39 8.75 -10.45
C ALA A 187 6.26 7.86 -11.72
N CYS A 188 6.82 6.65 -11.67
CA CYS A 188 6.71 5.66 -12.73
C CYS A 188 5.47 4.79 -12.60
N LEU A 189 4.95 4.31 -13.75
CA LEU A 189 3.91 3.30 -13.83
C LEU A 189 4.48 2.05 -14.51
N ILE A 190 4.60 0.95 -13.77
CA ILE A 190 5.04 -0.33 -14.30
C ILE A 190 3.84 -1.25 -14.40
N GLY A 191 3.46 -1.57 -15.63
CA GLY A 191 2.30 -2.43 -15.94
C GLY A 191 2.48 -3.86 -15.43
N ALA A 192 1.36 -4.55 -15.22
CA ALA A 192 1.37 -5.92 -14.73
C ALA A 192 2.19 -6.88 -15.63
N ALA A 193 2.84 -7.85 -14.99
CA ALA A 193 3.69 -8.87 -15.64
C ALA A 193 4.89 -8.30 -16.43
N ALA A 194 5.30 -7.05 -16.17
CA ALA A 194 6.50 -6.49 -16.78
C ALA A 194 7.77 -7.15 -16.22
N LEU A 195 8.73 -7.40 -17.13
CA LEU A 195 10.10 -7.80 -16.78
C LEU A 195 11.02 -6.61 -17.03
N VAL A 196 11.54 -6.00 -15.95
CA VAL A 196 12.36 -4.79 -16.00
C VAL A 196 13.83 -5.14 -15.79
N LEU A 197 14.62 -5.03 -16.85
CA LEU A 197 16.03 -5.43 -16.89
C LEU A 197 17.01 -4.26 -16.96
N LYS A 198 16.52 -3.04 -17.10
CA LYS A 198 17.31 -1.79 -17.20
C LYS A 198 16.65 -0.69 -16.38
N ASP A 199 17.44 0.31 -16.04
CA ASP A 199 16.96 1.51 -15.34
C ASP A 199 15.84 2.20 -16.15
N VAL A 200 14.88 2.76 -15.41
CA VAL A 200 13.72 3.45 -15.93
C VAL A 200 13.77 4.91 -15.44
N PRO A 201 13.82 5.90 -16.33
CA PRO A 201 13.80 7.31 -15.94
C PRO A 201 12.51 7.71 -15.21
N ASP A 202 12.55 8.83 -14.49
CA ASP A 202 11.38 9.40 -13.81
C ASP A 202 10.21 9.62 -14.77
N GLY A 203 8.99 9.43 -14.27
CA GLY A 203 7.74 9.69 -14.98
C GLY A 203 7.42 8.73 -16.13
N GLN A 204 8.17 7.65 -16.29
CA GLN A 204 7.94 6.69 -17.39
C GLN A 204 6.83 5.70 -17.09
N ALA A 205 6.10 5.33 -18.14
CA ALA A 205 5.16 4.21 -18.12
C ALA A 205 5.71 3.04 -18.94
N LEU A 206 5.91 1.88 -18.31
CA LEU A 206 6.21 0.61 -18.95
C LEU A 206 4.93 -0.22 -19.00
N LEU A 207 4.34 -0.36 -20.18
CA LEU A 207 3.10 -1.11 -20.37
C LEU A 207 3.37 -2.43 -21.08
N THR A 208 2.77 -3.50 -20.59
CA THR A 208 2.81 -4.82 -21.23
C THR A 208 1.58 -5.00 -22.11
N GLN A 209 1.73 -5.72 -23.20
CA GLN A 209 0.59 -6.11 -24.02
C GLN A 209 -0.11 -7.31 -23.37
N GLY A 210 -1.44 -7.28 -23.35
CA GLY A 210 -2.23 -8.42 -22.92
C GLY A 210 -2.07 -9.62 -23.86
N THR A 211 -2.23 -10.82 -23.33
CA THR A 211 -2.27 -12.04 -24.13
C THR A 211 -3.47 -12.00 -25.06
N GLN A 212 -3.23 -12.20 -26.36
CA GLN A 212 -4.31 -12.27 -27.33
C GLN A 212 -5.07 -13.60 -27.21
N ALA A 213 -6.37 -13.54 -27.37
CA ALA A 213 -7.17 -14.75 -27.45
C ALA A 213 -6.79 -15.54 -28.73
N SER A 214 -6.63 -16.84 -28.55
CA SER A 214 -6.46 -17.74 -29.71
C SER A 214 -7.72 -17.72 -30.57
N PRO A 215 -7.60 -17.68 -31.94
CA PRO A 215 -8.74 -17.86 -32.81
C PRO A 215 -9.34 -19.27 -32.73
N MET A 216 -8.60 -20.22 -32.14
CA MET A 216 -9.05 -21.60 -31.94
C MET A 216 -9.75 -21.73 -30.60
N PRO A 217 -10.98 -22.33 -30.54
CA PRO A 217 -11.65 -22.64 -29.28
C PRO A 217 -10.80 -23.56 -28.40
N ALA A 218 -10.82 -23.33 -27.08
CA ALA A 218 -10.03 -24.10 -26.11
C ALA A 218 -10.19 -25.63 -26.26
N ALA A 219 -11.39 -26.11 -26.56
CA ALA A 219 -11.68 -27.54 -26.77
C ALA A 219 -10.92 -28.16 -27.96
N ARG A 220 -10.38 -27.35 -28.88
CA ARG A 220 -9.59 -27.81 -30.04
C ARG A 220 -8.09 -27.66 -29.84
N VAL A 221 -7.64 -27.01 -28.77
CA VAL A 221 -6.21 -26.90 -28.43
C VAL A 221 -5.75 -28.25 -27.89
N ARG A 222 -5.03 -29.02 -28.72
CA ARG A 222 -4.46 -30.31 -28.34
C ARG A 222 -2.96 -30.14 -28.02
N GLY A 223 -2.45 -30.85 -27.05
CA GLY A 223 -1.03 -30.92 -26.71
C GLY A 223 -0.54 -29.97 -25.62
N LEU A 224 -1.44 -29.31 -24.91
CA LEU A 224 -1.13 -28.51 -23.69
C LEU A 224 -1.60 -29.20 -22.37
N LEU A 225 -2.24 -30.38 -22.49
CA LEU A 225 -2.69 -31.20 -21.35
C LEU A 225 -2.11 -32.60 -21.48
#